data_1b184d7c2a32d05032e1397faea09e01
#
_entry.id   1b184d7c2a32d05032e1397faea09e01
#
_cell.length_a   1.000
_cell.length_b   1.000
_cell.length_c   1.000
_cell.angle_alpha   90.00
_cell.angle_beta   90.00
_cell.angle_gamma   90.00
#
_symmetry.space_group_name_H-M   'P 1'
#
loop_
_entity.id
_entity.type
_entity.pdbx_description
1 polymer ?
#
loop_
_entity_poly.entity_id
_entity_poly.type
_entity_poly.pdbx_seq_one_letter_code
_entity_poly.pdbx_strand_id
1 'polypeptide(L)'
;MAEDTSPGDDAPPSSPSPESVLADAEDHLPGRSLTPKEYEHLKRSVAELTPIFRHDRSYFVLGSYGTPEIRRLQLVKDRLNRRPDAYAFLMVDVRREWTNTYLKFRLLADYADLIVGVAEHDGGGFLVEQGTVVTEPAYFEKTHFLKREYDDLPAAAIDTDVDPENPYSGMQTPLFELADDAGRLHRWQTESELEGRVEELP
;
A
#
# COMPACT_ATOMS: atom_id res chain seq x y z
N MET A 1 11.52 -32.26 -41.00
CA MET A 1 11.15 -30.94 -40.50
C MET A 1 10.97 -31.11 -39.00
N ALA A 2 11.95 -30.72 -38.23
CA ALA A 2 11.90 -30.71 -36.77
C ALA A 2 11.66 -29.25 -36.35
N GLU A 3 10.52 -29.00 -35.68
CA GLU A 3 10.21 -27.70 -35.10
C GLU A 3 11.06 -27.52 -33.83
N ASP A 4 11.93 -26.53 -33.91
CA ASP A 4 12.76 -26.03 -32.84
C ASP A 4 11.87 -25.14 -31.92
N THR A 5 11.34 -25.74 -30.83
CA THR A 5 10.65 -25.02 -29.77
C THR A 5 11.69 -24.55 -28.77
N SER A 6 12.16 -23.33 -28.92
CA SER A 6 12.93 -22.64 -27.87
C SER A 6 12.04 -22.48 -26.63
N PRO A 7 12.48 -22.92 -25.44
CA PRO A 7 11.79 -22.60 -24.20
C PRO A 7 11.99 -21.11 -23.91
N GLY A 8 10.87 -20.39 -23.72
CA GLY A 8 10.87 -19.00 -23.28
C GLY A 8 11.59 -18.88 -21.93
N ASP A 9 12.47 -17.90 -21.90
CA ASP A 9 13.30 -17.53 -20.74
C ASP A 9 12.43 -16.74 -19.76
N ASP A 10 11.56 -17.44 -19.01
CA ASP A 10 10.82 -16.91 -17.86
C ASP A 10 11.75 -16.87 -16.62
N ALA A 11 12.80 -16.07 -16.71
CA ALA A 11 13.56 -15.72 -15.52
C ALA A 11 12.70 -14.81 -14.64
N PRO A 12 12.58 -15.09 -13.32
CA PRO A 12 11.84 -14.20 -12.41
C PRO A 12 12.45 -12.78 -12.47
N PRO A 13 11.64 -11.73 -12.34
CA PRO A 13 12.11 -10.37 -12.38
C PRO A 13 13.26 -10.18 -11.39
N SER A 14 14.43 -9.81 -11.90
CA SER A 14 15.62 -9.61 -11.08
C SER A 14 15.36 -8.44 -10.13
N SER A 15 15.63 -8.63 -8.83
CA SER A 15 15.58 -7.54 -7.85
C SER A 15 16.35 -6.33 -8.38
N PRO A 16 15.82 -5.10 -8.25
CA PRO A 16 16.49 -3.91 -8.74
C PRO A 16 17.86 -3.75 -8.06
N SER A 17 18.81 -3.24 -8.82
CA SER A 17 20.14 -2.95 -8.27
C SER A 17 20.05 -1.81 -7.24
N PRO A 18 20.98 -1.75 -6.27
CA PRO A 18 21.05 -0.60 -5.38
C PRO A 18 21.15 0.73 -6.11
N GLU A 19 21.82 0.75 -7.26
CA GLU A 19 21.99 1.93 -8.11
C GLU A 19 20.67 2.36 -8.74
N SER A 20 19.82 1.42 -9.19
CA SER A 20 18.49 1.77 -9.73
C SER A 20 17.58 2.33 -8.64
N VAL A 21 17.54 1.73 -7.46
CA VAL A 21 16.76 2.24 -6.32
C VAL A 21 17.20 3.65 -5.91
N LEU A 22 18.51 3.94 -6.01
CA LEU A 22 19.03 5.27 -5.72
C LEU A 22 18.62 6.30 -6.78
N ALA A 23 18.59 5.91 -8.05
CA ALA A 23 18.11 6.77 -9.13
C ALA A 23 16.61 7.08 -8.95
N ASP A 24 15.78 6.06 -8.72
CA ASP A 24 14.35 6.22 -8.46
C ASP A 24 14.09 7.13 -7.24
N ALA A 25 14.93 7.01 -6.20
CA ALA A 25 14.87 7.87 -5.02
C ALA A 25 15.15 9.34 -5.35
N GLU A 26 16.09 9.62 -6.24
CA GLU A 26 16.40 11.00 -6.67
C GLU A 26 15.27 11.61 -7.49
N ASP A 27 14.57 10.84 -8.30
CA ASP A 27 13.40 11.27 -9.06
C ASP A 27 12.26 11.77 -8.15
N HIS A 28 12.18 11.24 -6.91
CA HIS A 28 11.21 11.68 -5.90
C HIS A 28 11.64 12.91 -5.10
N LEU A 29 12.80 13.48 -5.39
CA LEU A 29 13.35 14.65 -4.67
C LEU A 29 13.47 15.88 -5.59
N PRO A 30 12.34 16.48 -6.02
CA PRO A 30 12.39 17.60 -6.97
C PRO A 30 13.24 18.75 -6.43
N GLY A 31 14.23 19.15 -7.24
CA GLY A 31 15.09 20.28 -6.94
C GLY A 31 16.23 20.04 -5.95
N ARG A 32 16.46 18.79 -5.51
CA ARG A 32 17.66 18.42 -4.72
C ARG A 32 18.11 17.00 -5.00
N SER A 33 19.39 16.75 -4.82
CA SER A 33 19.96 15.41 -4.79
C SER A 33 19.98 14.83 -3.37
N LEU A 34 20.17 13.51 -3.27
CA LEU A 34 20.42 12.85 -2.00
C LEU A 34 21.69 13.40 -1.34
N THR A 35 21.61 13.68 -0.06
CA THR A 35 22.81 13.96 0.73
C THR A 35 23.65 12.68 0.87
N PRO A 36 24.99 12.77 1.09
CA PRO A 36 25.82 11.58 1.27
C PRO A 36 25.31 10.66 2.39
N LYS A 37 24.70 11.21 3.43
CA LYS A 37 24.12 10.45 4.54
C LYS A 37 22.85 9.70 4.10
N GLU A 38 21.96 10.36 3.36
CA GLU A 38 20.74 9.74 2.80
C GLU A 38 21.12 8.63 1.82
N TYR A 39 22.09 8.87 0.96
CA TYR A 39 22.62 7.88 0.02
C TYR A 39 23.09 6.61 0.73
N GLU A 40 23.95 6.73 1.75
CA GLU A 40 24.45 5.60 2.51
C GLU A 40 23.36 4.86 3.31
N HIS A 41 22.36 5.60 3.82
CA HIS A 41 21.22 5.00 4.50
C HIS A 41 20.34 4.21 3.52
N LEU A 42 20.02 4.82 2.39
CA LEU A 42 19.18 4.18 1.36
C LEU A 42 19.85 2.93 0.81
N LYS A 43 21.14 2.99 0.47
CA LYS A 43 21.92 1.83 0.01
C LYS A 43 21.86 0.64 0.97
N ARG A 44 21.91 0.90 2.28
CA ARG A 44 21.76 -0.15 3.30
C ARG A 44 20.34 -0.67 3.40
N SER A 45 19.34 0.17 3.12
CA SER A 45 17.93 -0.18 3.22
C SER A 45 17.40 -0.96 2.01
N VAL A 46 18.08 -0.91 0.88
CA VAL A 46 17.68 -1.67 -0.34
C VAL A 46 17.50 -3.17 -0.06
N ALA A 47 18.34 -3.75 0.81
CA ALA A 47 18.20 -5.16 1.18
C ALA A 47 16.86 -5.49 1.86
N GLU A 48 16.19 -4.51 2.48
CA GLU A 48 14.87 -4.69 3.09
C GLU A 48 13.73 -4.74 2.07
N LEU A 49 13.98 -4.26 0.85
CA LEU A 49 13.02 -4.33 -0.25
C LEU A 49 13.04 -5.72 -0.92
N THR A 50 14.05 -6.55 -0.64
CA THR A 50 14.21 -7.88 -1.24
C THR A 50 12.95 -8.75 -1.16
N PRO A 51 12.18 -8.80 -0.06
CA PRO A 51 10.97 -9.62 -0.01
C PRO A 51 9.91 -9.18 -1.03
N ILE A 52 9.85 -7.88 -1.37
CA ILE A 52 8.91 -7.34 -2.37
C ILE A 52 9.15 -7.98 -3.74
N PHE A 53 10.42 -8.25 -4.09
CA PHE A 53 10.82 -8.78 -5.40
C PHE A 53 10.91 -10.31 -5.48
N ARG A 54 10.80 -11.00 -4.34
CA ARG A 54 10.93 -12.47 -4.27
C ARG A 54 9.61 -13.21 -4.45
N HIS A 55 8.51 -12.52 -4.35
CA HIS A 55 7.18 -13.10 -4.44
C HIS A 55 6.54 -12.70 -5.76
N ASP A 56 5.65 -13.54 -6.27
CA ASP A 56 4.95 -13.28 -7.52
C ASP A 56 4.02 -12.06 -7.43
N ARG A 57 3.60 -11.72 -6.20
CA ARG A 57 2.75 -10.56 -5.93
C ARG A 57 3.06 -9.93 -4.59
N SER A 58 3.22 -8.63 -4.61
CA SER A 58 3.47 -7.80 -3.42
C SER A 58 2.34 -6.80 -3.18
N TYR A 59 1.97 -6.61 -1.90
CA TYR A 59 0.91 -5.71 -1.48
C TYR A 59 1.42 -4.73 -0.44
N PHE A 60 1.38 -3.45 -0.74
CA PHE A 60 1.66 -2.41 0.22
C PHE A 60 0.36 -1.99 0.92
N VAL A 61 0.18 -2.36 2.17
CA VAL A 61 -1.02 -2.07 2.96
C VAL A 61 -0.84 -0.74 3.69
N LEU A 62 -1.76 0.19 3.43
CA LEU A 62 -1.80 1.55 3.97
C LEU A 62 -3.05 1.75 4.83
N GLY A 63 -2.95 2.61 5.82
CA GLY A 63 -4.06 2.99 6.69
C GLY A 63 -3.58 3.68 7.95
N SER A 64 -4.49 3.98 8.85
CA SER A 64 -4.17 4.60 10.15
C SER A 64 -3.53 3.62 11.12
N TYR A 65 -2.56 4.09 11.91
CA TYR A 65 -1.85 3.29 12.90
C TYR A 65 -2.39 3.47 14.34
N GLY A 66 -3.61 3.97 14.47
CA GLY A 66 -4.31 4.05 15.74
C GLY A 66 -4.60 2.66 16.36
N THR A 67 -5.04 2.62 17.60
CA THR A 67 -5.21 1.34 18.29
C THR A 67 -6.47 0.67 17.89
N PRO A 68 -7.47 0.78 17.33
CA PRO A 68 -8.10 -0.34 16.67
C PRO A 68 -7.67 -0.53 15.22
N GLU A 69 -7.30 0.52 14.54
CA GLU A 69 -6.99 0.49 13.11
C GLU A 69 -5.78 -0.40 12.78
N ILE A 70 -4.71 -0.35 13.60
CA ILE A 70 -3.52 -1.17 13.38
C ILE A 70 -3.83 -2.67 13.39
N ARG A 71 -4.82 -3.11 14.17
CA ARG A 71 -5.26 -4.51 14.18
C ARG A 71 -5.90 -4.90 12.85
N ARG A 72 -6.69 -4.03 12.27
CA ARG A 72 -7.33 -4.23 10.96
C ARG A 72 -6.31 -4.19 9.83
N LEU A 73 -5.32 -3.32 9.89
CA LEU A 73 -4.19 -3.37 8.96
C LEU A 73 -3.42 -4.70 9.04
N GLN A 74 -3.17 -5.19 10.26
CA GLN A 74 -2.53 -6.49 10.47
C GLN A 74 -3.40 -7.62 9.95
N LEU A 75 -4.71 -7.59 10.17
CA LEU A 75 -5.64 -8.57 9.64
C LEU A 75 -5.57 -8.63 8.10
N VAL A 76 -5.64 -7.48 7.43
CA VAL A 76 -5.52 -7.39 5.96
C VAL A 76 -4.19 -7.95 5.49
N LYS A 77 -3.09 -7.51 6.09
CA LYS A 77 -1.74 -8.01 5.78
C LYS A 77 -1.63 -9.53 5.96
N ASP A 78 -2.10 -10.05 7.09
CA ASP A 78 -1.99 -11.47 7.41
C ASP A 78 -2.85 -12.34 6.47
N ARG A 79 -4.01 -11.84 6.05
CA ARG A 79 -4.85 -12.51 5.05
C ARG A 79 -4.16 -12.57 3.68
N LEU A 80 -3.63 -11.47 3.21
CA LEU A 80 -2.90 -11.41 1.94
C LEU A 80 -1.66 -12.33 1.96
N ASN A 81 -0.93 -12.38 3.07
CA ASN A 81 0.23 -13.26 3.23
C ASN A 81 -0.11 -14.77 3.31
N ARG A 82 -1.39 -15.17 3.41
CA ARG A 82 -1.81 -16.57 3.28
C ARG A 82 -1.95 -17.02 1.84
N ARG A 83 -1.97 -16.10 0.90
CA ARG A 83 -2.03 -16.42 -0.52
C ARG A 83 -0.70 -17.05 -0.98
N PRO A 84 -0.72 -18.01 -1.90
CA PRO A 84 0.51 -18.54 -2.48
C PRO A 84 1.35 -17.43 -3.10
N ASP A 85 2.64 -17.46 -2.85
CA ASP A 85 3.65 -16.57 -3.44
C ASP A 85 3.33 -15.07 -3.33
N ALA A 86 2.62 -14.67 -2.26
CA ALA A 86 2.26 -13.30 -1.96
C ALA A 86 3.05 -12.74 -0.78
N TYR A 87 3.37 -11.45 -0.86
CA TYR A 87 4.02 -10.71 0.22
C TYR A 87 3.28 -9.40 0.48
N ALA A 88 2.59 -9.33 1.60
CA ALA A 88 1.93 -8.11 2.08
C ALA A 88 2.70 -7.50 3.24
N PHE A 89 2.86 -6.18 3.23
CA PHE A 89 3.65 -5.45 4.22
C PHE A 89 3.06 -4.08 4.53
N LEU A 90 3.37 -3.60 5.72
CA LEU A 90 3.10 -2.24 6.20
C LEU A 90 4.38 -1.41 6.11
N MET A 91 4.27 -0.08 6.11
CA MET A 91 5.43 0.80 6.15
C MET A 91 6.34 0.55 7.38
N VAL A 92 5.75 0.15 8.51
CA VAL A 92 6.48 -0.16 9.76
C VAL A 92 7.24 -1.48 9.72
N ASP A 93 6.93 -2.39 8.80
CA ASP A 93 7.64 -3.66 8.65
C ASP A 93 9.03 -3.47 8.05
N VAL A 94 9.21 -2.42 7.25
CA VAL A 94 10.51 -1.97 6.73
C VAL A 94 11.20 -1.14 7.81
N ARG A 95 12.03 -1.78 8.63
CA ARG A 95 12.44 -1.27 9.96
C ARG A 95 13.65 -0.35 9.98
N ARG A 96 14.50 -0.37 8.96
CA ARG A 96 15.73 0.43 8.99
C ARG A 96 15.43 1.93 9.02
N GLU A 97 16.38 2.66 9.59
CA GLU A 97 16.31 4.12 9.77
C GLU A 97 16.26 4.83 8.42
N TRP A 98 15.05 5.09 7.96
CA TRP A 98 14.82 5.98 6.83
C TRP A 98 14.77 7.42 7.35
N THR A 99 15.71 8.23 6.93
CA THR A 99 15.77 9.64 7.33
C THR A 99 14.65 10.48 6.70
N ASN A 100 14.03 9.98 5.64
CA ASN A 100 12.92 10.63 4.94
C ASN A 100 11.76 9.64 4.77
N THR A 101 10.72 9.79 5.59
CA THR A 101 9.52 8.92 5.58
C THR A 101 8.73 9.05 4.27
N TYR A 102 8.68 10.23 3.67
CA TYR A 102 8.00 10.44 2.38
C TYR A 102 8.71 9.68 1.26
N LEU A 103 10.04 9.76 1.20
CA LEU A 103 10.83 9.01 0.23
C LEU A 103 10.66 7.48 0.43
N LYS A 104 10.65 7.02 1.68
CA LYS A 104 10.35 5.62 2.00
C LYS A 104 9.00 5.20 1.44
N PHE A 105 7.95 5.98 1.69
CA PHE A 105 6.62 5.72 1.17
C PHE A 105 6.62 5.63 -0.36
N ARG A 106 7.24 6.61 -1.05
CA ARG A 106 7.30 6.64 -2.52
C ARG A 106 7.95 5.38 -3.09
N LEU A 107 9.11 4.99 -2.59
CA LEU A 107 9.82 3.80 -3.05
C LEU A 107 9.04 2.51 -2.77
N LEU A 108 8.39 2.38 -1.60
CA LEU A 108 7.55 1.22 -1.31
C LEU A 108 6.33 1.18 -2.22
N ALA A 109 5.75 2.34 -2.52
CA ALA A 109 4.64 2.45 -3.45
C ALA A 109 5.06 2.14 -4.89
N ASP A 110 6.25 2.54 -5.34
CA ASP A 110 6.75 2.23 -6.68
C ASP A 110 6.89 0.72 -6.89
N TYR A 111 7.52 0.06 -5.92
CA TYR A 111 7.93 -1.35 -6.05
C TYR A 111 6.85 -2.36 -5.69
N ALA A 112 5.83 -1.98 -4.94
CA ALA A 112 4.69 -2.87 -4.70
C ALA A 112 3.86 -3.06 -5.99
N ASP A 113 3.43 -4.29 -6.26
CA ASP A 113 2.54 -4.58 -7.40
C ASP A 113 1.15 -3.98 -7.18
N LEU A 114 0.67 -4.02 -5.93
CA LEU A 114 -0.62 -3.47 -5.53
C LEU A 114 -0.50 -2.65 -4.24
N ILE A 115 -1.34 -1.62 -4.14
CA ILE A 115 -1.53 -0.83 -2.94
C ILE A 115 -2.93 -1.11 -2.39
N VAL A 116 -3.03 -1.39 -1.10
CA VAL A 116 -4.31 -1.65 -0.42
C VAL A 116 -4.51 -0.60 0.66
N GLY A 117 -5.38 0.36 0.40
CA GLY A 117 -5.72 1.42 1.34
C GLY A 117 -6.89 1.06 2.24
N VAL A 118 -6.69 0.91 3.54
CA VAL A 118 -7.76 0.69 4.52
C VAL A 118 -8.21 2.04 5.06
N ALA A 119 -9.37 2.50 4.58
CA ALA A 119 -9.96 3.79 4.93
C ALA A 119 -11.07 3.60 5.96
N GLU A 120 -10.92 4.22 7.12
CA GLU A 120 -11.88 4.07 8.22
C GLU A 120 -12.48 5.40 8.64
N HIS A 121 -11.76 6.49 8.55
CA HIS A 121 -12.20 7.84 8.89
C HIS A 121 -11.26 8.90 8.27
N ASP A 122 -11.56 10.16 8.49
CA ASP A 122 -10.81 11.30 7.97
C ASP A 122 -9.58 11.69 8.85
N GLY A 123 -9.29 10.94 9.90
CA GLY A 123 -8.18 11.20 10.81
C GLY A 123 -6.90 10.41 10.46
N GLY A 124 -5.79 10.86 11.04
CA GLY A 124 -4.53 10.13 11.01
C GLY A 124 -3.61 10.38 9.82
N GLY A 125 -2.48 9.67 9.81
CA GLY A 125 -1.42 9.84 8.80
C GLY A 125 -1.79 9.36 7.40
N PHE A 126 -2.77 8.47 7.28
CA PHE A 126 -3.21 7.91 6.01
C PHE A 126 -3.72 8.96 5.01
N LEU A 127 -4.23 10.10 5.47
CA LEU A 127 -4.67 11.18 4.57
C LEU A 127 -3.59 11.70 3.63
N VAL A 128 -2.35 11.81 4.11
CA VAL A 128 -1.21 12.28 3.30
C VAL A 128 -0.85 11.25 2.24
N GLU A 129 -0.80 9.98 2.64
CA GLU A 129 -0.54 8.84 1.75
C GLU A 129 -1.65 8.70 0.70
N GLN A 130 -2.91 8.79 1.13
CA GLN A 130 -4.09 8.75 0.28
C GLN A 130 -4.07 9.89 -0.75
N GLY A 131 -3.76 11.12 -0.34
CA GLY A 131 -3.61 12.25 -1.26
C GLY A 131 -2.54 12.00 -2.32
N THR A 132 -1.39 11.43 -1.94
CA THR A 132 -0.32 11.11 -2.90
C THR A 132 -0.75 10.01 -3.86
N VAL A 133 -1.38 8.94 -3.35
CA VAL A 133 -1.88 7.83 -4.19
C VAL A 133 -2.83 8.31 -5.27
N VAL A 134 -3.72 9.24 -4.95
CA VAL A 134 -4.73 9.71 -5.91
C VAL A 134 -4.17 10.67 -6.94
N THR A 135 -3.19 11.48 -6.57
CA THR A 135 -2.58 12.46 -7.49
C THR A 135 -1.56 11.83 -8.44
N GLU A 136 -1.12 10.59 -8.17
CA GLU A 136 -0.19 9.85 -9.02
C GLU A 136 -0.93 8.75 -9.77
N PRO A 137 -1.16 8.89 -11.10
CA PRO A 137 -1.91 7.89 -11.86
C PRO A 137 -1.37 6.46 -11.72
N ALA A 138 -0.04 6.28 -11.75
CA ALA A 138 0.60 4.98 -11.59
C ALA A 138 0.31 4.31 -10.23
N TYR A 139 0.10 5.09 -9.17
CA TYR A 139 -0.31 4.54 -7.88
C TYR A 139 -1.80 4.27 -7.84
N PHE A 140 -2.62 5.21 -8.32
CA PHE A 140 -4.06 5.05 -8.33
C PHE A 140 -4.49 3.81 -9.14
N GLU A 141 -3.85 3.54 -10.27
CA GLU A 141 -4.15 2.39 -11.12
C GLU A 141 -3.95 1.03 -10.44
N LYS A 142 -3.07 0.95 -9.47
CA LYS A 142 -2.78 -0.27 -8.69
C LYS A 142 -3.30 -0.23 -7.25
N THR A 143 -4.14 0.77 -6.90
CA THR A 143 -4.68 0.90 -5.55
C THR A 143 -6.11 0.39 -5.47
N HIS A 144 -6.37 -0.46 -4.48
CA HIS A 144 -7.69 -0.87 -4.04
C HIS A 144 -7.98 -0.28 -2.66
N PHE A 145 -9.17 0.28 -2.47
CA PHE A 145 -9.59 0.84 -1.20
C PHE A 145 -10.58 -0.09 -0.50
N LEU A 146 -10.30 -0.41 0.73
CA LEU A 146 -11.18 -1.10 1.68
C LEU A 146 -11.81 0.00 2.56
N LYS A 147 -12.97 0.51 2.16
CA LYS A 147 -13.67 1.62 2.82
C LYS A 147 -14.65 1.10 3.86
N ARG A 148 -14.52 1.55 5.11
CA ARG A 148 -15.46 1.23 6.17
C ARG A 148 -16.73 2.06 6.03
N GLU A 149 -17.90 1.41 6.14
CA GLU A 149 -19.20 2.05 6.22
C GLU A 149 -19.71 1.96 7.65
N TYR A 150 -20.48 2.97 8.08
CA TYR A 150 -20.95 3.09 9.46
C TYR A 150 -22.47 3.03 9.58
N ASP A 151 -23.18 2.91 8.46
CA ASP A 151 -24.63 2.86 8.43
C ASP A 151 -25.17 1.69 9.27
N ASP A 152 -26.16 1.98 10.12
CA ASP A 152 -26.83 0.99 10.96
C ASP A 152 -25.94 0.21 11.96
N LEU A 153 -24.68 0.63 12.16
CA LEU A 153 -23.83 0.01 13.16
C LEU A 153 -24.24 0.44 14.58
N PRO A 154 -24.25 -0.51 15.55
CA PRO A 154 -24.47 -0.14 16.93
C PRO A 154 -23.31 0.72 17.45
N ALA A 155 -23.58 1.71 18.29
CA ALA A 155 -22.57 2.62 18.82
C ALA A 155 -21.36 1.90 19.47
N ALA A 156 -21.56 0.71 20.03
CA ALA A 156 -20.48 -0.09 20.60
C ALA A 156 -19.51 -0.68 19.55
N ALA A 157 -19.87 -0.69 18.27
CA ALA A 157 -19.04 -1.14 17.16
C ALA A 157 -18.29 0.00 16.46
N ILE A 158 -18.56 1.24 16.86
CA ILE A 158 -17.95 2.45 16.32
C ILE A 158 -16.82 2.87 17.26
N ASP A 159 -15.65 3.14 16.70
CA ASP A 159 -14.50 3.62 17.48
C ASP A 159 -14.80 5.03 18.02
N THR A 160 -14.36 5.33 19.24
CA THR A 160 -14.76 6.52 19.99
C THR A 160 -14.41 7.85 19.33
N ASP A 161 -13.45 7.84 18.43
CA ASP A 161 -12.93 9.04 17.78
C ASP A 161 -13.53 9.27 16.38
N VAL A 162 -14.52 8.46 15.98
CA VAL A 162 -15.17 8.53 14.66
C VAL A 162 -16.56 9.14 14.80
N ASP A 163 -16.85 10.17 14.00
CA ASP A 163 -18.20 10.64 13.76
C ASP A 163 -18.88 9.76 12.70
N PRO A 164 -19.82 8.88 13.07
CA PRO A 164 -20.43 7.94 12.12
C PRO A 164 -21.30 8.63 11.07
N GLU A 165 -21.79 9.84 11.31
CA GLU A 165 -22.59 10.61 10.34
C GLU A 165 -21.69 11.26 9.28
N ASN A 166 -20.44 11.59 9.63
CA ASN A 166 -19.45 12.21 8.75
C ASN A 166 -18.06 11.60 8.96
N PRO A 167 -17.88 10.29 8.69
CA PRO A 167 -16.60 9.62 8.97
C PRO A 167 -15.48 10.06 8.04
N TYR A 168 -15.82 10.64 6.88
CA TYR A 168 -14.89 11.05 5.86
C TYR A 168 -15.00 12.52 5.51
N SER A 169 -13.87 13.17 5.25
CA SER A 169 -13.84 14.55 4.83
C SER A 169 -14.41 14.74 3.42
N GLY A 170 -14.87 15.96 3.12
CA GLY A 170 -15.36 16.32 1.79
C GLY A 170 -14.33 16.13 0.67
N MET A 171 -13.03 16.01 0.98
CA MET A 171 -11.98 15.70 -0.01
C MET A 171 -11.84 14.21 -0.27
N GLN A 172 -12.22 13.35 0.68
CA GLN A 172 -12.15 11.89 0.50
C GLN A 172 -13.33 11.34 -0.31
N THR A 173 -14.51 11.97 -0.21
CA THR A 173 -15.71 11.48 -0.90
C THR A 173 -15.52 11.39 -2.43
N PRO A 174 -15.07 12.43 -3.15
CA PRO A 174 -14.83 12.33 -4.60
C PRO A 174 -13.77 11.28 -4.98
N LEU A 175 -12.81 11.04 -4.09
CA LEU A 175 -11.78 10.03 -4.28
C LEU A 175 -12.38 8.63 -4.26
N PHE A 176 -13.26 8.35 -3.30
CA PHE A 176 -13.96 7.06 -3.25
C PHE A 176 -14.90 6.87 -4.43
N GLU A 177 -15.53 7.93 -4.92
CA GLU A 177 -16.33 7.88 -6.16
C GLU A 177 -15.47 7.48 -7.36
N LEU A 178 -14.29 8.08 -7.53
CA LEU A 178 -13.34 7.69 -8.59
C LEU A 178 -12.87 6.24 -8.46
N ALA A 179 -12.61 5.78 -7.24
CA ALA A 179 -12.21 4.40 -6.99
C ALA A 179 -13.35 3.41 -7.27
N ASP A 180 -14.59 3.80 -6.94
CA ASP A 180 -15.80 3.01 -7.21
C ASP A 180 -16.04 2.87 -8.70
N ASP A 181 -16.01 3.98 -9.44
CA ASP A 181 -16.15 4.00 -10.91
C ASP A 181 -15.06 3.13 -11.59
N ALA A 182 -13.89 3.04 -11.00
CA ALA A 182 -12.80 2.18 -11.47
C ALA A 182 -12.89 0.72 -11.00
N GLY A 183 -13.91 0.34 -10.22
CA GLY A 183 -14.08 -1.00 -9.64
C GLY A 183 -13.03 -1.36 -8.60
N ARG A 184 -12.48 -0.36 -7.89
CA ARG A 184 -11.40 -0.51 -6.90
C ARG A 184 -11.81 -0.11 -5.49
N LEU A 185 -13.10 0.08 -5.24
CA LEU A 185 -13.66 0.37 -3.92
C LEU A 185 -14.41 -0.84 -3.38
N HIS A 186 -13.98 -1.34 -2.23
CA HIS A 186 -14.58 -2.46 -1.53
C HIS A 186 -15.12 -1.96 -0.19
N ARG A 187 -16.43 -2.02 0.01
CA ARG A 187 -17.08 -1.53 1.22
C ARG A 187 -17.21 -2.63 2.27
N TRP A 188 -17.01 -2.28 3.52
CA TRP A 188 -17.12 -3.19 4.65
C TRP A 188 -17.62 -2.45 5.91
N GLN A 189 -18.22 -3.17 6.84
CA GLN A 189 -18.69 -2.64 8.13
C GLN A 189 -18.02 -3.37 9.30
N THR A 190 -17.93 -4.68 9.21
CA THR A 190 -17.39 -5.55 10.26
C THR A 190 -16.05 -6.16 9.86
N GLU A 191 -15.24 -6.59 10.85
CA GLU A 191 -13.97 -7.27 10.56
C GLU A 191 -14.17 -8.54 9.71
N SER A 192 -15.29 -9.25 9.88
CA SER A 192 -15.62 -10.42 9.05
C SER A 192 -15.89 -10.05 7.59
N GLU A 193 -16.55 -8.93 7.35
CA GLU A 193 -16.72 -8.41 5.99
C GLU A 193 -15.40 -7.93 5.41
N LEU A 194 -14.57 -7.24 6.22
CA LEU A 194 -13.23 -6.83 5.80
C LEU A 194 -12.41 -8.04 5.32
N GLU A 195 -12.43 -9.15 6.09
CA GLU A 195 -11.79 -10.40 5.68
C GLU A 195 -12.31 -10.90 4.32
N GLY A 196 -13.64 -10.88 4.11
CA GLY A 196 -14.26 -11.25 2.85
C GLY A 196 -13.82 -10.36 1.69
N ARG A 197 -13.76 -9.03 1.91
CA ARG A 197 -13.29 -8.08 0.88
C ARG A 197 -11.81 -8.26 0.52
N VAL A 198 -10.99 -8.66 1.47
CA VAL A 198 -9.59 -8.98 1.18
C VAL A 198 -9.48 -10.15 0.20
N GLU A 199 -10.35 -11.16 0.29
CA GLU A 199 -10.33 -12.29 -0.65
C GLU A 199 -10.75 -11.90 -2.08
N GLU A 200 -11.48 -10.80 -2.25
CA GLU A 200 -11.90 -10.26 -3.55
C GLU A 200 -10.80 -9.45 -4.27
N LEU A 201 -9.73 -9.07 -3.56
CA LEU A 201 -8.61 -8.33 -4.15
C LEU A 201 -7.86 -9.19 -5.17
N PRO A 202 -7.31 -8.59 -6.25
CA PRO A 202 -6.58 -9.31 -7.28
C PRO A 202 -5.27 -9.93 -6.78
#